data_90f3f8a0293f29dd1867f59f975f1d0f
#
_entry.id   90f3f8a0293f29dd1867f59f975f1d0f
#
_cell.length_a   1.000
_cell.length_b   1.000
_cell.length_c   1.000
_cell.angle_alpha   90.00
_cell.angle_beta   90.00
_cell.angle_gamma   90.00
#
_symmetry.space_group_name_H-M   'P 1'
#
loop_
_entity.id
_entity.type
_entity.pdbx_description
1 polymer ?
#
loop_
_entity_poly.entity_id
_entity_poly.type
_entity_poly.pdbx_seq_one_letter_code
_entity_poly.pdbx_strand_id
1 'polypeptide(L)'
;VIAGAPGIDPAYYQEYIGSYPAKIVFGKTYPLLQHSAAALVTSGTATLETALFRVPQVVCYYVVAGQLASFIFKHFFHTKYISLVNLIGGREIVQELFGARFSESQIQDELGRILQDPAYRKRMLDGYDKIIHTLGMPGASKRTARLIVESLGS
;
A
#
# COMPACT_ATOMS: atom_id res chain seq x y z
N VAL A 1 11.36 -7.04 -8.34
CA VAL A 1 10.85 -6.29 -9.50
C VAL A 1 10.24 -4.99 -9.01
N ILE A 2 10.47 -3.89 -9.73
CA ILE A 2 9.95 -2.56 -9.41
C ILE A 2 8.80 -2.27 -10.39
N ALA A 3 7.65 -1.87 -9.86
CA ALA A 3 6.56 -1.30 -10.64
C ALA A 3 6.84 0.19 -10.86
N GLY A 4 7.35 0.54 -12.04
CA GLY A 4 7.66 1.92 -12.41
C GLY A 4 6.40 2.74 -12.64
N ALA A 5 6.39 3.98 -12.12
CA ALA A 5 5.31 4.92 -12.35
C ALA A 5 5.35 5.43 -13.80
N PRO A 6 4.21 5.54 -14.51
CA PRO A 6 4.19 5.91 -15.93
C PRO A 6 4.79 7.28 -16.26
N GLY A 7 4.80 8.19 -15.28
CA GLY A 7 5.32 9.56 -15.47
C GLY A 7 6.79 9.75 -15.08
N ILE A 8 7.49 8.68 -14.69
CA ILE A 8 8.90 8.77 -14.26
C ILE A 8 9.79 8.12 -15.30
N ASP A 9 10.83 8.84 -15.72
CA ASP A 9 11.82 8.33 -16.68
C ASP A 9 12.50 7.06 -16.12
N PRO A 10 12.63 5.99 -16.92
CA PRO A 10 13.39 4.81 -16.54
C PRO A 10 14.82 5.09 -16.05
N ALA A 11 15.49 6.09 -16.61
CA ALA A 11 16.82 6.50 -16.20
C ALA A 11 16.88 6.93 -14.73
N TYR A 12 15.83 7.57 -14.21
CA TYR A 12 15.73 7.94 -12.81
C TYR A 12 15.80 6.73 -11.88
N TYR A 13 15.10 5.65 -12.22
CA TYR A 13 15.18 4.41 -11.41
C TYR A 13 16.57 3.79 -11.47
N GLN A 14 17.25 3.89 -12.61
CA GLN A 14 18.57 3.31 -12.80
C GLN A 14 19.63 3.97 -11.91
N GLU A 15 19.49 5.25 -11.60
CA GLU A 15 20.37 5.95 -10.63
C GLU A 15 20.35 5.30 -9.25
N TYR A 16 19.18 4.80 -8.82
CA TYR A 16 19.03 4.15 -7.52
C TYR A 16 19.32 2.65 -7.56
N ILE A 17 19.01 1.99 -8.67
CA ILE A 17 19.24 0.54 -8.82
C ILE A 17 20.74 0.27 -8.94
N GLY A 18 21.49 1.12 -9.65
CA GLY A 18 22.91 0.92 -9.89
C GLY A 18 23.19 -0.44 -10.53
N SER A 19 24.04 -1.22 -9.88
CA SER A 19 24.43 -2.57 -10.34
C SER A 19 23.56 -3.71 -9.76
N TYR A 20 22.56 -3.41 -8.95
CA TYR A 20 21.70 -4.45 -8.37
C TYR A 20 20.82 -5.12 -9.45
N PRO A 21 20.57 -6.44 -9.35
CA PRO A 21 19.79 -7.18 -10.35
C PRO A 21 18.28 -6.94 -10.19
N ALA A 22 17.86 -5.67 -10.15
CA ALA A 22 16.46 -5.30 -10.08
C ALA A 22 15.88 -5.08 -11.49
N LYS A 23 14.67 -5.58 -11.73
CA LYS A 23 13.93 -5.37 -12.99
C LYS A 23 12.86 -4.33 -12.79
N ILE A 24 12.67 -3.45 -13.77
CA ILE A 24 11.58 -2.47 -13.77
C ILE A 24 10.55 -2.89 -14.80
N VAL A 25 9.28 -2.75 -14.46
CA VAL A 25 8.15 -2.93 -15.38
C VAL A 25 7.20 -1.75 -15.28
N PHE A 26 6.68 -1.29 -16.41
CA PHE A 26 5.74 -0.17 -16.48
C PHE A 26 4.38 -0.66 -16.95
N GLY A 27 3.30 -0.07 -16.40
CA GLY A 27 1.94 -0.39 -16.80
C GLY A 27 1.48 -1.83 -16.52
N LYS A 28 2.21 -2.57 -15.69
CA LYS A 28 1.93 -3.98 -15.37
C LYS A 28 1.79 -4.23 -13.85
N THR A 29 1.34 -3.25 -13.11
CA THR A 29 1.22 -3.37 -11.64
C THR A 29 0.35 -4.55 -11.22
N TYR A 30 -0.82 -4.74 -11.83
CA TYR A 30 -1.73 -5.83 -11.46
C TYR A 30 -1.17 -7.22 -11.81
N PRO A 31 -0.65 -7.48 -13.02
CA PRO A 31 0.06 -8.73 -13.29
C PRO A 31 1.23 -8.97 -12.34
N LEU A 32 1.97 -7.92 -11.95
CA LEU A 32 3.05 -8.04 -10.99
C LEU A 32 2.54 -8.45 -9.61
N LEU A 33 1.47 -7.82 -9.11
CA LEU A 33 0.86 -8.17 -7.83
C LEU A 33 0.35 -9.62 -7.81
N GLN A 34 -0.28 -10.09 -8.90
CA GLN A 34 -0.79 -11.46 -9.00
C GLN A 34 0.30 -12.53 -8.82
N HIS A 35 1.56 -12.19 -9.11
CA HIS A 35 2.69 -13.11 -9.02
C HIS A 35 3.67 -12.76 -7.88
N SER A 36 3.33 -11.81 -7.04
CA SER A 36 4.21 -11.36 -5.94
C SER A 36 3.99 -12.16 -4.67
N ALA A 37 5.08 -12.60 -4.05
CA ALA A 37 5.06 -13.24 -2.73
C ALA A 37 4.86 -12.21 -1.59
N ALA A 38 5.41 -11.01 -1.75
CA ALA A 38 5.26 -9.86 -0.85
C ALA A 38 5.55 -8.57 -1.61
N ALA A 39 5.21 -7.42 -1.05
CA ALA A 39 5.44 -6.10 -1.66
C ALA A 39 5.95 -5.08 -0.65
N LEU A 40 6.83 -4.19 -1.11
CA LEU A 40 7.15 -2.93 -0.44
C LEU A 40 6.33 -1.84 -1.13
N VAL A 41 5.51 -1.11 -0.39
CA VAL A 41 4.53 -0.18 -0.95
C VAL A 41 4.70 1.21 -0.33
N THR A 42 4.77 2.23 -1.17
CA THR A 42 5.07 3.60 -0.72
C THR A 42 3.89 4.58 -0.85
N SER A 43 2.73 4.14 -1.32
CA SER A 43 1.60 5.02 -1.64
C SER A 43 0.31 4.59 -0.93
N GLY A 44 -0.53 5.59 -0.58
CA GLY A 44 -1.80 5.36 0.11
C GLY A 44 -2.76 4.42 -0.63
N THR A 45 -3.13 4.73 -1.88
CA THR A 45 -4.04 3.91 -2.70
C THR A 45 -3.44 2.57 -3.11
N ALA A 46 -2.13 2.53 -3.39
CA ALA A 46 -1.44 1.29 -3.74
C ALA A 46 -1.45 0.27 -2.58
N THR A 47 -1.52 0.73 -1.33
CA THR A 47 -1.64 -0.18 -0.18
C THR A 47 -2.95 -0.97 -0.22
N LEU A 48 -4.04 -0.30 -0.59
CA LEU A 48 -5.35 -0.94 -0.73
C LEU A 48 -5.38 -1.87 -1.94
N GLU A 49 -4.87 -1.43 -3.09
CA GLU A 49 -4.77 -2.29 -4.29
C GLU A 49 -3.99 -3.57 -3.98
N THR A 50 -2.83 -3.45 -3.32
CA THR A 50 -2.01 -4.60 -2.91
C THR A 50 -2.79 -5.55 -1.99
N ALA A 51 -3.56 -5.02 -1.05
CA ALA A 51 -4.41 -5.82 -0.17
C ALA A 51 -5.54 -6.54 -0.92
N LEU A 52 -6.16 -5.88 -1.93
CA LEU A 52 -7.19 -6.49 -2.78
C LEU A 52 -6.64 -7.66 -3.61
N PHE A 53 -5.38 -7.61 -4.01
CA PHE A 53 -4.67 -8.74 -4.63
C PHE A 53 -4.17 -9.78 -3.63
N ARG A 54 -4.43 -9.58 -2.31
CA ARG A 54 -4.00 -10.47 -1.22
C ARG A 54 -2.48 -10.66 -1.16
N VAL A 55 -1.73 -9.63 -1.52
CA VAL A 55 -0.27 -9.63 -1.42
C VAL A 55 0.14 -9.03 -0.08
N PRO A 56 0.83 -9.79 0.78
CA PRO A 56 1.38 -9.25 2.02
C PRO A 56 2.35 -8.13 1.73
N GLN A 57 2.33 -7.07 2.54
CA GLN A 57 3.08 -5.86 2.26
C GLN A 57 3.68 -5.22 3.50
N VAL A 58 4.78 -4.53 3.28
CA VAL A 58 5.36 -3.54 4.20
C VAL A 58 5.08 -2.16 3.61
N VAL A 59 4.51 -1.28 4.40
CA VAL A 59 4.23 0.09 3.96
C VAL A 59 5.40 0.98 4.36
N CYS A 60 6.02 1.62 3.37
CA CYS A 60 7.24 2.39 3.51
C CYS A 60 6.99 3.85 3.16
N TYR A 61 7.08 4.76 4.14
CA TYR A 61 6.98 6.19 3.90
C TYR A 61 8.32 6.87 4.19
N TYR A 62 9.02 7.23 3.12
CA TYR A 62 10.20 8.07 3.24
C TYR A 62 9.77 9.52 3.47
N VAL A 63 10.10 10.06 4.63
CA VAL A 63 9.79 11.46 4.99
C VAL A 63 11.10 12.22 5.00
N VAL A 64 11.29 13.11 4.04
CA VAL A 64 12.38 14.09 4.09
C VAL A 64 12.06 15.05 5.23
N ALA A 65 12.93 15.07 6.24
CA ALA A 65 12.76 15.92 7.41
C ALA A 65 12.58 17.39 7.00
N GLY A 66 11.47 18.01 7.36
CA GLY A 66 11.24 19.45 7.26
C GLY A 66 9.92 19.89 6.65
N GLN A 67 9.48 19.37 5.52
CA GLN A 67 8.27 19.88 4.86
C GLN A 67 7.06 18.93 4.96
N LEU A 68 7.30 17.63 4.89
CA LEU A 68 6.23 16.65 4.98
C LEU A 68 5.86 16.31 6.42
N ALA A 69 6.80 16.45 7.36
CA ALA A 69 6.52 16.26 8.79
C ALA A 69 5.43 17.22 9.28
N SER A 70 5.49 18.49 8.90
CA SER A 70 4.46 19.47 9.27
C SER A 70 3.12 19.21 8.58
N PHE A 71 3.12 18.72 7.35
CA PHE A 71 1.89 18.38 6.62
C PHE A 71 1.23 17.11 7.18
N ILE A 72 2.01 16.08 7.44
CA ILE A 72 1.53 14.84 8.05
C ILE A 72 1.10 15.09 9.48
N PHE A 73 1.90 15.82 10.29
CA PHE A 73 1.52 16.18 11.65
C PHE A 73 0.23 17.00 11.69
N LYS A 74 0.04 17.96 10.81
CA LYS A 74 -1.12 18.86 10.82
C LYS A 74 -2.42 18.24 10.33
N HIS A 75 -2.33 17.25 9.42
CA HIS A 75 -3.51 16.54 8.86
C HIS A 75 -3.79 15.19 9.52
N PHE A 76 -2.77 14.52 10.06
CA PHE A 76 -2.88 13.15 10.59
C PHE A 76 -2.82 13.04 12.11
N PHE A 77 -2.72 14.16 12.85
CA PHE A 77 -2.72 14.13 14.32
C PHE A 77 -3.99 13.52 14.93
N HIS A 78 -5.02 13.30 14.12
CA HIS A 78 -6.27 12.65 14.55
C HIS A 78 -6.40 11.19 14.08
N THR A 79 -5.48 10.69 13.25
CA THR A 79 -5.54 9.32 12.77
C THR A 79 -4.32 8.52 13.21
N LYS A 80 -4.58 7.36 13.79
CA LYS A 80 -3.54 6.44 14.28
C LYS A 80 -2.74 5.80 13.15
N TYR A 81 -3.26 5.78 11.92
CA TYR A 81 -2.71 5.07 10.77
C TYR A 81 -2.62 5.97 9.54
N ILE A 82 -1.71 5.63 8.62
CA ILE A 82 -1.45 6.38 7.38
C ILE A 82 -1.98 5.60 6.17
N SER A 83 -1.79 4.27 6.12
CA SER A 83 -2.25 3.44 5.01
C SER A 83 -3.75 3.25 5.01
N LEU A 84 -4.35 3.20 3.83
CA LEU A 84 -5.78 2.91 3.68
C LEU A 84 -6.14 1.54 4.26
N VAL A 85 -5.24 0.57 4.21
CA VAL A 85 -5.43 -0.76 4.78
C VAL A 85 -5.68 -0.69 6.28
N ASN A 86 -4.84 0.02 7.03
CA ASN A 86 -4.98 0.16 8.48
C ASN A 86 -6.14 1.10 8.86
N LEU A 87 -6.35 2.17 8.08
CA LEU A 87 -7.47 3.10 8.29
C LEU A 87 -8.83 2.40 8.14
N ILE A 88 -9.05 1.67 7.05
CA ILE A 88 -10.29 0.93 6.80
C ILE A 88 -10.46 -0.20 7.81
N GLY A 89 -9.35 -0.87 8.14
CA GLY A 89 -9.36 -1.96 9.11
C GLY A 89 -9.54 -1.52 10.57
N GLY A 90 -9.39 -0.23 10.87
CA GLY A 90 -9.45 0.33 12.24
C GLY A 90 -8.36 -0.19 13.18
N ARG A 91 -7.36 -0.89 12.64
CA ARG A 91 -6.27 -1.53 13.38
C ARG A 91 -5.03 -1.69 12.50
N GLU A 92 -3.89 -1.98 13.13
CA GLU A 92 -2.68 -2.36 12.40
C GLU A 92 -2.85 -3.75 11.78
N ILE A 93 -2.98 -3.81 10.46
CA ILE A 93 -3.01 -5.02 9.64
C ILE A 93 -1.67 -5.21 8.95
N VAL A 94 -1.09 -4.09 8.50
CA VAL A 94 0.22 -4.00 7.87
C VAL A 94 1.13 -3.08 8.67
N GLN A 95 2.40 -3.40 8.73
CA GLN A 95 3.40 -2.54 9.37
C GLN A 95 3.63 -1.28 8.52
N GLU A 96 3.55 -0.11 9.17
CA GLU A 96 3.85 1.18 8.56
C GLU A 96 5.21 1.66 9.06
N LEU A 97 6.18 1.72 8.17
CA LEU A 97 7.53 2.20 8.45
C LEU A 97 7.66 3.64 8.00
N PHE A 98 7.84 4.56 8.95
CA PHE A 98 8.02 5.99 8.69
C PHE A 98 8.88 6.66 9.76
N GLY A 99 9.50 7.79 9.44
CA GLY A 99 10.35 8.55 10.34
C GLY A 99 11.47 7.70 10.94
N ALA A 100 11.60 7.64 12.26
CA ALA A 100 12.62 6.85 12.96
C ALA A 100 12.46 5.32 12.77
N ARG A 101 11.29 4.86 12.33
CA ARG A 101 11.03 3.45 12.01
C ARG A 101 11.33 3.11 10.54
N PHE A 102 11.77 4.05 9.75
CA PHE A 102 12.15 3.83 8.36
C PHE A 102 13.66 3.59 8.27
N SER A 103 14.07 2.33 8.26
CA SER A 103 15.46 1.91 8.06
C SER A 103 15.50 0.62 7.25
N GLU A 104 16.64 0.39 6.58
CA GLU A 104 16.85 -0.84 5.80
C GLU A 104 16.69 -2.10 6.66
N SER A 105 17.23 -2.10 7.88
CA SER A 105 17.08 -3.23 8.79
C SER A 105 15.63 -3.52 9.13
N GLN A 106 14.83 -2.51 9.42
CA GLN A 106 13.42 -2.70 9.74
C GLN A 106 12.60 -3.16 8.53
N ILE A 107 12.93 -2.70 7.33
CA ILE A 107 12.33 -3.20 6.08
C ILE A 107 12.68 -4.67 5.88
N GLN A 108 13.95 -5.04 6.07
CA GLN A 108 14.42 -6.43 5.95
C GLN A 108 13.78 -7.34 6.99
N ASP A 109 13.71 -6.92 8.25
CA ASP A 109 13.12 -7.69 9.34
C ASP A 109 11.63 -7.96 9.09
N GLU A 110 10.88 -6.92 8.71
CA GLU A 110 9.45 -7.06 8.46
C GLU A 110 9.17 -7.89 7.20
N LEU A 111 9.92 -7.68 6.13
CA LEU A 111 9.82 -8.48 4.92
C LEU A 111 10.19 -9.94 5.19
N GLY A 112 11.26 -10.17 5.94
CA GLY A 112 11.69 -11.50 6.39
C GLY A 112 10.59 -12.20 7.18
N ARG A 113 9.95 -11.49 8.11
CA ARG A 113 8.83 -12.00 8.90
C ARG A 113 7.62 -12.38 8.04
N ILE A 114 7.27 -11.55 7.05
CA ILE A 114 6.20 -11.86 6.09
C ILE A 114 6.50 -13.14 5.29
N LEU A 115 7.75 -13.34 4.92
CA LEU A 115 8.16 -14.47 4.08
C LEU A 115 8.39 -15.77 4.87
N GLN A 116 8.78 -15.68 6.15
CA GLN A 116 9.24 -16.82 6.95
C GLN A 116 8.27 -17.24 8.07
N ASP A 117 7.35 -16.36 8.50
CA ASP A 117 6.34 -16.67 9.51
C ASP A 117 4.95 -16.86 8.88
N PRO A 118 4.51 -18.11 8.64
CA PRO A 118 3.20 -18.40 8.05
C PRO A 118 2.03 -17.89 8.91
N ALA A 119 2.18 -17.85 10.23
CA ALA A 119 1.13 -17.38 11.11
C ALA A 119 0.98 -15.85 11.03
N TYR A 120 2.10 -15.12 10.95
CA TYR A 120 2.10 -13.68 10.72
C TYR A 120 1.48 -13.32 9.37
N ARG A 121 1.94 -13.99 8.31
CA ARG A 121 1.40 -13.86 6.96
C ARG A 121 -0.12 -14.12 6.93
N LYS A 122 -0.57 -15.18 7.57
CA LYS A 122 -2.00 -15.53 7.63
C LYS A 122 -2.81 -14.43 8.33
N ARG A 123 -2.35 -13.89 9.46
CA ARG A 123 -3.04 -12.79 10.16
C ARG A 123 -3.22 -11.56 9.28
N MET A 124 -2.22 -11.22 8.47
CA MET A 124 -2.29 -10.11 7.51
C MET A 124 -3.34 -10.38 6.44
N LEU A 125 -3.35 -11.58 5.84
CA LEU A 125 -4.33 -11.98 4.83
C LEU A 125 -5.76 -12.02 5.40
N ASP A 126 -5.96 -12.54 6.62
CA ASP A 126 -7.25 -12.52 7.31
C ASP A 126 -7.73 -11.07 7.56
N GLY A 127 -6.79 -10.15 7.75
CA GLY A 127 -7.07 -8.70 7.80
C GLY A 127 -7.56 -8.16 6.47
N TYR A 128 -6.93 -8.55 5.38
CA TYR A 128 -7.36 -8.14 4.02
C TYR A 128 -8.75 -8.66 3.68
N ASP A 129 -9.07 -9.90 4.04
CA ASP A 129 -10.41 -10.46 3.81
C ASP A 129 -11.51 -9.65 4.49
N LYS A 130 -11.25 -9.17 5.71
CA LYS A 130 -12.19 -8.27 6.41
C LYS A 130 -12.34 -6.93 5.70
N ILE A 131 -11.24 -6.34 5.18
CA ILE A 131 -11.30 -5.10 4.40
C ILE A 131 -12.11 -5.32 3.12
N ILE A 132 -11.82 -6.39 2.37
CA ILE A 132 -12.54 -6.74 1.13
C ILE A 132 -14.04 -6.88 1.41
N HIS A 133 -14.41 -7.55 2.49
CA HIS A 133 -15.80 -7.69 2.93
C HIS A 133 -16.43 -6.32 3.27
N THR A 134 -15.70 -5.46 3.97
CA THR A 134 -16.18 -4.11 4.35
C THR A 134 -16.38 -3.20 3.14
N LEU A 135 -15.50 -3.27 2.14
CA LEU A 135 -15.63 -2.52 0.89
C LEU A 135 -16.82 -2.97 0.05
N GLY A 136 -17.27 -4.20 0.25
CA GLY A 136 -18.45 -4.76 -0.43
C GLY A 136 -18.18 -5.18 -1.86
N MET A 137 -19.27 -5.53 -2.55
CA MET A 137 -19.23 -6.05 -3.92
C MET A 137 -18.87 -4.96 -4.95
N PRO A 138 -18.27 -5.32 -6.08
CA PRO A 138 -18.04 -4.43 -7.21
C PRO A 138 -19.31 -3.68 -7.64
N GLY A 139 -19.15 -2.52 -8.27
CA GLY A 139 -20.29 -1.72 -8.78
C GLY A 139 -20.66 -0.51 -7.92
N ALA A 140 -19.73 -0.03 -7.07
CA ALA A 140 -19.94 1.19 -6.28
C ALA A 140 -20.35 2.38 -7.17
N SER A 141 -19.69 2.60 -8.30
CA SER A 141 -20.01 3.68 -9.23
C SER A 141 -21.46 3.59 -9.76
N LYS A 142 -21.94 2.39 -10.08
CA LYS A 142 -23.31 2.16 -10.55
C LYS A 142 -24.33 2.46 -9.44
N ARG A 143 -24.04 2.01 -8.21
CA ARG A 143 -24.90 2.30 -7.05
C ARG A 143 -24.96 3.79 -6.75
N THR A 144 -23.80 4.48 -6.76
CA THR A 144 -23.72 5.92 -6.54
C THR A 144 -24.48 6.69 -7.62
N ALA A 145 -24.27 6.37 -8.90
CA ALA A 145 -25.00 7.00 -10.00
C ALA A 145 -26.51 6.83 -9.85
N ARG A 146 -26.98 5.65 -9.45
CA ARG A 146 -28.41 5.41 -9.21
C ARG A 146 -28.94 6.27 -8.07
N LEU A 147 -28.23 6.34 -6.94
CA LEU A 147 -28.62 7.17 -5.80
C LEU A 147 -28.68 8.66 -6.16
N ILE A 148 -27.73 9.15 -6.97
CA ILE A 148 -27.75 10.53 -7.46
C ILE A 148 -29.00 10.78 -8.31
N VAL A 149 -29.29 9.91 -9.27
CA VAL A 149 -30.49 10.06 -10.14
C VAL A 149 -31.78 10.00 -9.33
N GLU A 150 -31.88 9.07 -8.38
CA GLU A 150 -33.06 8.96 -7.49
C GLU A 150 -33.25 10.21 -6.63
N SER A 151 -32.13 10.83 -6.15
CA SER A 151 -32.19 12.06 -5.35
C SER A 151 -32.56 13.32 -6.16
N LEU A 152 -32.36 13.32 -7.48
CA LEU A 152 -32.71 14.43 -8.37
C LEU A 152 -34.13 14.32 -8.91
N GLY A 153 -34.77 13.16 -8.80
CA GLY A 153 -36.14 12.90 -9.27
C GLY A 153 -37.22 13.00 -8.18
N SER A 154 -36.79 13.34 -6.96
CA SER A 154 -37.66 13.62 -5.81
C SER A 154 -37.65 15.12 -5.51
#